data_baba7a2e6acc115f8f65efccb47ef68e
#
_entry.id   baba7a2e6acc115f8f65efccb47ef68e
#
_cell.length_a   1.000
_cell.length_b   1.000
_cell.length_c   1.000
_cell.angle_alpha   90.00
_cell.angle_beta   90.00
_cell.angle_gamma   90.00
#
_symmetry.space_group_name_H-M   'P 1'
#
loop_
_entity.id
_entity.type
_entity.pdbx_description
1 polymer ?
#
loop_
_entity_poly.entity_id
_entity_poly.type
_entity_poly.pdbx_seq_one_letter_code
_entity_poly.pdbx_strand_id
1 'polypeptide(L)'
;MAILMKIVGFILALITPLASMLVWDPTVYFDKEIAVAEEKIGGFMKGVCHLDPDYDLIKEANVEWFRDDIPFPYNKDGSISQHYENWKKGAQEYVDNGIRIFGVTPYPDDYIEYGLDPRDPASREGIQEIAKFYINDLKGIVGAFQVTNEMGIDRFTLPLTLEEAAEFIGMQLEAMYPVRGDAIIGYNLGGLSLLQLTPLMGDYHQYCDYVGVDMYLGCFENVLKNPDQLMTLLSFVRKNTGKPIILCEFGYIGYGEPKTEAERKAILQKYGFDSEEEARANIWEFVNNLPEDLREEITRDYSDRTPEEVGNLIFDGEYSNHIYCELPDGYGLYGYEHTPEGQAELYDYIIEKVRNLDYVIGMCLYCWADSDSCYVCGQSDCPVETGWGLVDGKGKPKPAYYAVQKGFED
;
A
#
# COMPACT_ATOMS: atom_id res chain seq x y z
N MET A 1 -13.03 11.24 -18.91
CA MET A 1 -12.61 11.05 -17.52
C MET A 1 -11.08 11.15 -17.38
N ALA A 2 -10.27 10.38 -18.09
CA ALA A 2 -8.79 10.44 -18.01
C ALA A 2 -8.19 11.86 -18.16
N ILE A 3 -8.69 12.70 -19.07
CA ILE A 3 -8.25 14.10 -19.20
C ILE A 3 -8.62 14.89 -17.94
N LEU A 4 -9.79 14.67 -17.36
CA LEU A 4 -10.25 15.35 -16.15
C LEU A 4 -9.41 14.90 -14.94
N MET A 5 -9.10 13.63 -14.81
CA MET A 5 -8.21 13.10 -13.75
C MET A 5 -6.78 13.64 -13.89
N LYS A 6 -6.24 13.72 -15.12
CA LYS A 6 -4.94 14.36 -15.37
C LYS A 6 -4.95 15.86 -15.02
N ILE A 7 -6.04 16.57 -15.34
CA ILE A 7 -6.20 17.98 -14.95
C ILE A 7 -6.36 18.10 -13.44
N VAL A 8 -7.13 17.26 -12.80
CA VAL A 8 -7.29 17.23 -11.34
C VAL A 8 -5.96 16.90 -10.67
N GLY A 9 -5.24 15.87 -11.12
CA GLY A 9 -3.90 15.51 -10.62
C GLY A 9 -2.89 16.66 -10.79
N PHE A 10 -2.89 17.34 -11.95
CA PHE A 10 -2.04 18.50 -12.18
C PHE A 10 -2.41 19.70 -11.29
N ILE A 11 -3.70 19.97 -11.11
CA ILE A 11 -4.19 21.00 -10.20
C ILE A 11 -3.82 20.67 -8.75
N LEU A 12 -3.99 19.42 -8.33
CA LEU A 12 -3.63 18.95 -7.00
C LEU A 12 -2.11 19.04 -6.77
N ALA A 13 -1.29 18.63 -7.75
CA ALA A 13 0.17 18.78 -7.68
C ALA A 13 0.63 20.24 -7.58
N LEU A 14 -0.13 21.19 -8.12
CA LEU A 14 0.11 22.62 -7.97
C LEU A 14 -0.43 23.19 -6.66
N ILE A 15 -1.56 22.67 -6.16
CA ILE A 15 -2.22 23.18 -4.94
C ILE A 15 -1.60 22.58 -3.67
N THR A 16 -1.08 21.35 -3.71
CA THR A 16 -0.48 20.71 -2.54
C THR A 16 0.61 21.56 -1.87
N PRO A 17 1.59 22.14 -2.59
CA PRO A 17 2.57 23.04 -1.98
C PRO A 17 1.94 24.31 -1.39
N LEU A 18 0.90 24.85 -2.03
CA LEU A 18 0.18 26.02 -1.55
C LEU A 18 -0.69 25.69 -0.34
N ALA A 19 -1.36 24.55 -0.33
CA ALA A 19 -2.14 24.08 0.81
C ALA A 19 -1.26 23.82 2.03
N SER A 20 -0.09 23.19 1.85
CA SER A 20 0.87 22.99 2.95
C SER A 20 1.43 24.28 3.54
N MET A 21 1.47 25.37 2.77
CA MET A 21 1.87 26.71 3.25
C MET A 21 0.75 27.44 4.02
N LEU A 22 -0.51 27.06 3.77
CA LEU A 22 -1.68 27.71 4.37
C LEU A 22 -2.19 27.00 5.64
N VAL A 23 -1.75 25.78 5.90
CA VAL A 23 -2.16 25.01 7.08
C VAL A 23 -1.34 25.47 8.28
N TRP A 24 -2.04 25.79 9.38
CA TRP A 24 -1.41 26.08 10.66
C TRP A 24 -0.66 24.85 11.18
N ASP A 25 0.64 25.02 11.47
CA ASP A 25 1.50 23.96 11.97
C ASP A 25 1.54 24.00 13.51
N PRO A 26 0.87 23.08 14.21
CA PRO A 26 0.87 23.02 15.66
C PRO A 26 2.08 22.25 16.23
N THR A 27 3.26 22.29 15.62
CA THR A 27 4.46 21.48 15.92
C THR A 27 4.76 21.36 17.42
N VAL A 28 4.51 22.39 18.20
CA VAL A 28 4.79 22.43 19.66
C VAL A 28 4.03 21.38 20.46
N TYR A 29 2.91 20.85 19.96
CA TYR A 29 2.09 19.89 20.68
C TYR A 29 2.38 18.43 20.32
N PHE A 30 3.04 18.16 19.19
CA PHE A 30 3.15 16.83 18.61
C PHE A 30 4.55 16.20 18.69
N ASP A 31 5.60 16.95 19.01
CA ASP A 31 6.95 16.41 19.21
C ASP A 31 6.97 15.34 20.31
N LYS A 32 6.11 15.48 21.31
CA LYS A 32 5.96 14.50 22.39
C LYS A 32 5.34 13.18 21.90
N GLU A 33 4.38 13.22 20.98
CA GLU A 33 3.78 12.02 20.39
C GLU A 33 4.76 11.29 19.48
N ILE A 34 5.59 12.04 18.74
CA ILE A 34 6.67 11.47 17.94
C ILE A 34 7.62 10.68 18.82
N ALA A 35 8.15 11.30 19.89
CA ALA A 35 9.08 10.65 20.80
C ALA A 35 8.50 9.39 21.45
N VAL A 36 7.21 9.40 21.81
CA VAL A 36 6.54 8.22 22.38
C VAL A 36 6.39 7.10 21.35
N ALA A 37 6.04 7.42 20.11
CA ALA A 37 5.92 6.42 19.06
C ALA A 37 7.29 5.82 18.71
N GLU A 38 8.33 6.66 18.57
CA GLU A 38 9.71 6.22 18.32
C GLU A 38 10.25 5.33 19.45
N GLU A 39 9.98 5.69 20.72
CA GLU A 39 10.40 4.86 21.84
C GLU A 39 9.78 3.45 21.75
N LYS A 40 8.48 3.34 21.43
CA LYS A 40 7.79 2.06 21.31
C LYS A 40 8.32 1.19 20.18
N ILE A 41 8.67 1.80 19.04
CA ILE A 41 9.24 1.07 17.89
C ILE A 41 10.77 0.93 17.98
N GLY A 42 11.42 1.52 18.97
CA GLY A 42 12.86 1.38 19.19
C GLY A 42 13.72 2.22 18.25
N GLY A 43 13.25 3.40 17.85
CA GLY A 43 13.89 4.30 16.90
C GLY A 43 13.20 4.33 15.54
N PHE A 44 13.94 4.64 14.47
CA PHE A 44 13.38 4.64 13.12
C PHE A 44 13.03 3.23 12.65
N MET A 45 11.78 2.99 12.23
CA MET A 45 11.32 1.70 11.70
C MET A 45 11.97 1.41 10.34
N LYS A 46 12.81 0.37 10.27
CA LYS A 46 13.52 -0.09 9.07
C LYS A 46 12.81 -1.34 8.55
N GLY A 47 11.80 -1.16 7.71
CA GLY A 47 10.86 -2.21 7.31
C GLY A 47 10.91 -2.58 5.84
N VAL A 48 10.38 -3.78 5.56
CA VAL A 48 10.11 -4.28 4.21
C VAL A 48 8.80 -5.05 4.21
N CYS A 49 8.05 -4.98 3.11
CA CYS A 49 6.85 -5.76 2.87
C CYS A 49 7.20 -7.14 2.26
N HIS A 50 6.40 -8.16 2.57
CA HIS A 50 6.48 -9.50 1.96
C HIS A 50 7.86 -10.16 2.08
N LEU A 51 8.35 -10.34 3.32
CA LEU A 51 9.65 -10.98 3.58
C LEU A 51 9.61 -12.50 3.36
N ASP A 52 10.65 -13.01 2.71
CA ASP A 52 10.99 -14.43 2.73
C ASP A 52 11.93 -14.74 3.93
N PRO A 53 11.88 -15.94 4.53
CA PRO A 53 12.60 -16.24 5.76
C PRO A 53 14.11 -16.53 5.57
N ASP A 54 14.81 -15.71 4.79
CA ASP A 54 16.28 -15.68 4.77
C ASP A 54 16.79 -14.68 5.82
N TYR A 55 16.80 -15.13 7.08
CA TYR A 55 17.12 -14.27 8.22
C TYR A 55 18.55 -13.69 8.20
N ASP A 56 19.50 -14.36 7.59
CA ASP A 56 20.87 -13.86 7.48
C ASP A 56 20.90 -12.67 6.51
N LEU A 57 20.27 -12.83 5.36
CA LEU A 57 20.20 -11.78 4.33
C LEU A 57 19.37 -10.56 4.81
N ILE A 58 18.27 -10.81 5.54
CA ILE A 58 17.45 -9.76 6.14
C ILE A 58 18.27 -8.92 7.14
N LYS A 59 19.03 -9.59 8.02
CA LYS A 59 19.88 -8.92 9.01
C LYS A 59 21.03 -8.15 8.37
N GLU A 60 21.64 -8.71 7.32
CA GLU A 60 22.67 -8.01 6.55
C GLU A 60 22.15 -6.75 5.88
N ALA A 61 20.87 -6.73 5.47
CA ALA A 61 20.20 -5.55 4.92
C ALA A 61 19.84 -4.49 5.98
N ASN A 62 20.10 -4.73 7.26
CA ASN A 62 19.65 -3.90 8.39
C ASN A 62 18.12 -3.75 8.47
N VAL A 63 17.36 -4.71 7.94
CA VAL A 63 15.90 -4.77 8.04
C VAL A 63 15.52 -5.31 9.41
N GLU A 64 14.66 -4.58 10.13
CA GLU A 64 14.22 -4.90 11.50
C GLU A 64 12.73 -5.22 11.58
N TRP A 65 11.95 -4.82 10.57
CA TRP A 65 10.50 -4.94 10.56
C TRP A 65 10.00 -5.64 9.30
N PHE A 66 9.04 -6.51 9.51
CA PHE A 66 8.25 -7.16 8.47
C PHE A 66 6.82 -6.63 8.49
N ARG A 67 6.40 -5.96 7.41
CA ARG A 67 5.01 -5.55 7.23
C ARG A 67 4.27 -6.60 6.43
N ASP A 68 3.17 -7.12 7.00
CA ASP A 68 2.42 -8.24 6.45
C ASP A 68 0.93 -8.17 6.79
N ASP A 69 0.09 -8.74 5.94
CA ASP A 69 -1.36 -8.78 6.10
C ASP A 69 -1.77 -9.86 7.11
N ILE A 70 -2.52 -9.46 8.12
CA ILE A 70 -3.07 -10.39 9.12
C ILE A 70 -4.36 -11.00 8.57
N PRO A 71 -4.48 -12.32 8.41
CA PRO A 71 -5.71 -12.94 7.95
C PRO A 71 -6.89 -12.70 8.89
N PHE A 72 -8.10 -12.74 8.33
CA PHE A 72 -9.32 -12.67 9.15
C PHE A 72 -9.35 -13.83 10.17
N PRO A 73 -9.66 -13.56 11.47
CA PRO A 73 -9.38 -14.52 12.53
C PRO A 73 -10.41 -15.63 12.65
N TYR A 74 -11.59 -15.50 12.06
CA TYR A 74 -12.71 -16.42 12.27
C TYR A 74 -13.22 -17.04 10.97
N ASN A 75 -13.64 -18.29 11.07
CA ASN A 75 -14.49 -18.93 10.08
C ASN A 75 -15.95 -18.48 10.26
N LYS A 76 -16.80 -18.69 9.25
CA LYS A 76 -18.24 -18.33 9.30
C LYS A 76 -19.03 -18.98 10.45
N ASP A 77 -18.52 -20.04 11.05
CA ASP A 77 -19.11 -20.69 12.23
C ASP A 77 -18.64 -20.11 13.56
N GLY A 78 -17.79 -19.09 13.52
CA GLY A 78 -17.21 -18.42 14.69
C GLY A 78 -16.01 -19.13 15.31
N SER A 79 -15.53 -20.25 14.74
CA SER A 79 -14.27 -20.88 15.15
C SER A 79 -13.07 -20.09 14.64
N ILE A 80 -11.92 -20.19 15.32
CA ILE A 80 -10.67 -19.58 14.86
C ILE A 80 -10.25 -20.20 13.53
N SER A 81 -9.86 -19.33 12.58
CA SER A 81 -9.39 -19.73 11.25
C SER A 81 -8.00 -20.41 11.34
N GLN A 82 -7.85 -21.55 10.66
CA GLN A 82 -6.54 -22.21 10.55
C GLN A 82 -5.52 -21.35 9.78
N HIS A 83 -6.00 -20.52 8.85
CA HIS A 83 -5.14 -19.57 8.12
C HIS A 83 -4.54 -18.53 9.06
N TYR A 84 -5.37 -17.96 9.93
CA TYR A 84 -4.92 -17.03 10.97
C TYR A 84 -3.91 -17.68 11.95
N GLU A 85 -4.20 -18.91 12.43
CA GLU A 85 -3.29 -19.62 13.33
C GLU A 85 -1.92 -19.92 12.66
N ASN A 86 -1.94 -20.30 11.37
CA ASN A 86 -0.71 -20.53 10.61
C ASN A 86 0.10 -19.24 10.43
N TRP A 87 -0.57 -18.14 10.09
CA TRP A 87 0.05 -16.83 9.99
C TRP A 87 0.68 -16.40 11.33
N LYS A 88 -0.08 -16.51 12.42
CA LYS A 88 0.39 -16.18 13.78
C LYS A 88 1.64 -16.96 14.15
N LYS A 89 1.68 -18.24 13.81
CA LYS A 89 2.86 -19.08 14.02
C LYS A 89 4.05 -18.61 13.20
N GLY A 90 3.86 -18.29 11.91
CA GLY A 90 4.90 -17.73 11.05
C GLY A 90 5.43 -16.40 11.56
N ALA A 91 4.53 -15.50 11.98
CA ALA A 91 4.89 -14.22 12.59
C ALA A 91 5.74 -14.40 13.86
N GLN A 92 5.40 -15.39 14.71
CA GLN A 92 6.23 -15.73 15.88
C GLN A 92 7.62 -16.21 15.49
N GLU A 93 7.78 -16.95 14.40
CA GLU A 93 9.09 -17.40 13.91
C GLU A 93 9.98 -16.21 13.49
N TYR A 94 9.42 -15.17 12.87
CA TYR A 94 10.15 -13.93 12.59
C TYR A 94 10.58 -13.22 13.89
N VAL A 95 9.68 -13.10 14.88
CA VAL A 95 9.98 -12.48 16.18
C VAL A 95 11.08 -13.24 16.91
N ASP A 96 11.05 -14.58 16.91
CA ASP A 96 12.08 -15.43 17.52
C ASP A 96 13.45 -15.25 16.85
N ASN A 97 13.47 -14.83 15.58
CA ASN A 97 14.68 -14.47 14.84
C ASN A 97 15.06 -12.98 14.93
N GLY A 98 14.33 -12.19 15.72
CA GLY A 98 14.63 -10.79 16.00
C GLY A 98 14.06 -9.79 14.99
N ILE A 99 13.12 -10.22 14.12
CA ILE A 99 12.37 -9.37 13.21
C ILE A 99 11.03 -9.02 13.87
N ARG A 100 10.71 -7.75 13.92
CA ARG A 100 9.44 -7.25 14.47
C ARG A 100 8.34 -7.30 13.42
N ILE A 101 7.08 -7.46 13.84
CA ILE A 101 5.93 -7.52 12.94
C ILE A 101 5.17 -6.22 12.95
N PHE A 102 4.91 -5.70 11.76
CA PHE A 102 3.99 -4.62 11.46
C PHE A 102 2.78 -5.23 10.74
N GLY A 103 1.69 -5.49 11.47
CA GLY A 103 0.54 -6.21 10.98
C GLY A 103 -0.53 -5.29 10.41
N VAL A 104 -1.05 -5.61 9.23
CA VAL A 104 -2.16 -4.93 8.56
C VAL A 104 -3.43 -5.72 8.82
N THR A 105 -4.49 -5.08 9.33
CA THR A 105 -5.76 -5.76 9.57
C THR A 105 -6.59 -5.90 8.29
N PRO A 106 -7.53 -6.87 8.23
CA PRO A 106 -8.30 -7.20 7.03
C PRO A 106 -9.12 -6.05 6.45
N TYR A 107 -9.50 -6.23 5.20
CA TYR A 107 -10.31 -5.31 4.40
C TYR A 107 -11.81 -5.40 4.75
N PRO A 108 -12.64 -4.42 4.31
CA PRO A 108 -14.09 -4.45 4.52
C PRO A 108 -14.77 -5.72 4.03
N ASP A 109 -14.31 -6.27 2.91
CA ASP A 109 -14.88 -7.49 2.30
C ASP A 109 -14.79 -8.71 3.23
N ASP A 110 -13.67 -8.87 3.94
CA ASP A 110 -13.51 -9.97 4.92
C ASP A 110 -14.57 -9.90 6.03
N TYR A 111 -14.87 -8.68 6.50
CA TYR A 111 -15.92 -8.45 7.49
C TYR A 111 -17.31 -8.72 6.91
N ILE A 112 -17.58 -8.26 5.69
CA ILE A 112 -18.86 -8.50 4.99
C ILE A 112 -19.06 -10.00 4.78
N GLU A 113 -18.04 -10.72 4.34
CA GLU A 113 -18.09 -12.18 4.18
C GLU A 113 -18.35 -12.93 5.48
N TYR A 114 -17.84 -12.43 6.57
CA TYR A 114 -18.12 -12.96 7.91
C TYR A 114 -19.53 -12.63 8.40
N GLY A 115 -20.20 -11.64 7.81
CA GLY A 115 -21.55 -11.19 8.14
C GLY A 115 -21.59 -9.92 8.98
N LEU A 116 -20.52 -9.14 8.99
CA LEU A 116 -20.39 -7.85 9.65
C LEU A 116 -20.21 -6.74 8.60
N ASP A 117 -21.31 -6.29 8.00
CA ASP A 117 -21.27 -5.20 7.04
C ASP A 117 -20.95 -3.86 7.75
N PRO A 118 -19.84 -3.18 7.43
CA PRO A 118 -19.49 -1.90 8.05
C PRO A 118 -20.52 -0.78 7.87
N ARG A 119 -21.39 -0.89 6.86
CA ARG A 119 -22.49 0.04 6.58
C ARG A 119 -23.69 -0.17 7.50
N ASP A 120 -23.79 -1.34 8.14
CA ASP A 120 -24.84 -1.63 9.11
C ASP A 120 -24.38 -1.21 10.53
N PRO A 121 -25.06 -0.23 11.16
CA PRO A 121 -24.74 0.16 12.53
C PRO A 121 -24.79 -1.00 13.55
N ALA A 122 -25.56 -2.06 13.28
CA ALA A 122 -25.61 -3.24 14.14
C ALA A 122 -24.29 -4.05 14.11
N SER A 123 -23.47 -3.92 13.08
CA SER A 123 -22.17 -4.60 12.95
C SER A 123 -21.06 -3.93 13.76
N ARG A 124 -21.24 -2.66 14.19
CA ARG A 124 -20.20 -1.86 14.83
C ARG A 124 -19.53 -2.57 16.02
N GLU A 125 -20.33 -3.09 16.93
CA GLU A 125 -19.81 -3.79 18.11
C GLU A 125 -19.00 -5.03 17.74
N GLY A 126 -19.47 -5.83 16.77
CA GLY A 126 -18.74 -6.99 16.28
C GLY A 126 -17.40 -6.64 15.63
N ILE A 127 -17.36 -5.60 14.79
CA ILE A 127 -16.13 -5.08 14.18
C ILE A 127 -15.14 -4.63 15.26
N GLN A 128 -15.61 -3.88 16.24
CA GLN A 128 -14.77 -3.41 17.36
C GLN A 128 -14.23 -4.55 18.23
N GLU A 129 -15.00 -5.60 18.45
CA GLU A 129 -14.53 -6.78 19.20
C GLU A 129 -13.44 -7.54 18.42
N ILE A 130 -13.56 -7.67 17.09
CA ILE A 130 -12.52 -8.26 16.25
C ILE A 130 -11.23 -7.41 16.30
N ALA A 131 -11.37 -6.09 16.20
CA ALA A 131 -10.23 -5.18 16.32
C ALA A 131 -9.48 -5.33 17.67
N LYS A 132 -10.21 -5.43 18.78
CA LYS A 132 -9.63 -5.71 20.11
C LYS A 132 -9.02 -7.11 20.20
N PHE A 133 -9.61 -8.09 19.52
CA PHE A 133 -9.09 -9.45 19.49
C PHE A 133 -7.67 -9.47 18.93
N TYR A 134 -7.40 -8.80 17.81
CA TYR A 134 -6.05 -8.72 17.24
C TYR A 134 -5.03 -8.19 18.25
N ILE A 135 -5.33 -7.08 18.92
CA ILE A 135 -4.43 -6.50 19.94
C ILE A 135 -4.13 -7.49 21.06
N ASN A 136 -5.15 -8.18 21.55
CA ASN A 136 -5.02 -9.06 22.71
C ASN A 136 -4.33 -10.39 22.35
N ASP A 137 -4.69 -10.99 21.20
CA ASP A 137 -4.22 -12.31 20.81
C ASP A 137 -2.81 -12.27 20.22
N LEU A 138 -2.44 -11.15 19.58
CA LEU A 138 -1.12 -10.94 18.97
C LEU A 138 -0.16 -10.14 19.86
N LYS A 139 -0.51 -9.97 21.14
CA LYS A 139 0.34 -9.27 22.09
C LYS A 139 1.71 -9.93 22.22
N GLY A 140 2.78 -9.14 22.02
CA GLY A 140 4.17 -9.62 22.04
C GLY A 140 4.64 -10.21 20.72
N ILE A 141 3.76 -10.34 19.71
CA ILE A 141 4.09 -10.74 18.34
C ILE A 141 4.09 -9.51 17.44
N VAL A 142 2.96 -8.78 17.41
CA VAL A 142 2.80 -7.59 16.56
C VAL A 142 3.13 -6.34 17.38
N GLY A 143 4.12 -5.57 16.92
CA GLY A 143 4.57 -4.34 17.57
C GLY A 143 3.95 -3.07 16.99
N ALA A 144 3.45 -3.13 15.76
CA ALA A 144 2.73 -2.06 15.10
C ALA A 144 1.52 -2.62 14.34
N PHE A 145 0.37 -1.95 14.45
CA PHE A 145 -0.85 -2.32 13.71
C PHE A 145 -1.25 -1.20 12.78
N GLN A 146 -1.53 -1.56 11.53
CA GLN A 146 -2.19 -0.73 10.55
C GLN A 146 -3.62 -1.23 10.38
N VAL A 147 -4.59 -0.34 10.58
CA VAL A 147 -6.00 -0.67 10.34
C VAL A 147 -6.27 -0.59 8.85
N THR A 148 -6.56 -1.75 8.26
CA THR A 148 -6.80 -1.95 6.82
C THR A 148 -5.68 -1.37 5.93
N ASN A 149 -5.83 -1.34 4.61
CA ASN A 149 -4.81 -0.84 3.69
C ASN A 149 -5.42 0.04 2.61
N GLU A 150 -4.75 1.16 2.29
CA GLU A 150 -4.98 2.05 1.15
C GLU A 150 -6.45 2.43 0.88
N MET A 151 -7.25 2.56 1.94
CA MET A 151 -8.63 3.00 1.81
C MET A 151 -8.68 4.37 1.12
N GLY A 152 -9.54 4.47 0.12
CA GLY A 152 -9.60 5.62 -0.80
C GLY A 152 -9.19 5.26 -2.23
N ILE A 153 -8.57 4.10 -2.43
CA ILE A 153 -8.43 3.44 -3.73
C ILE A 153 -9.63 2.48 -3.87
N ASP A 154 -10.34 2.53 -5.00
CA ASP A 154 -11.58 1.77 -5.22
C ASP A 154 -11.40 0.27 -4.91
N ARG A 155 -10.30 -0.33 -5.38
CA ARG A 155 -9.95 -1.74 -5.15
C ARG A 155 -10.00 -2.17 -3.68
N PHE A 156 -9.62 -1.29 -2.76
CA PHE A 156 -9.55 -1.60 -1.33
C PHE A 156 -10.72 -1.02 -0.53
N THR A 157 -11.48 -0.10 -1.14
CA THR A 157 -12.54 0.66 -0.47
C THR A 157 -13.92 0.12 -0.73
N LEU A 158 -14.17 -0.34 -1.97
CA LEU A 158 -15.50 -0.86 -2.34
C LEU A 158 -15.87 -2.07 -1.47
N PRO A 159 -17.15 -2.21 -1.10
CA PRO A 159 -18.29 -1.39 -1.56
C PRO A 159 -18.56 -0.14 -0.71
N LEU A 160 -17.61 0.31 0.12
CA LEU A 160 -17.78 1.49 0.97
C LEU A 160 -17.61 2.79 0.18
N THR A 161 -18.31 3.85 0.58
CA THR A 161 -17.97 5.23 0.24
C THR A 161 -16.74 5.68 1.04
N LEU A 162 -16.13 6.82 0.69
CA LEU A 162 -15.00 7.37 1.46
C LEU A 162 -15.38 7.74 2.90
N GLU A 163 -16.58 8.21 3.13
CA GLU A 163 -17.10 8.51 4.45
C GLU A 163 -17.30 7.23 5.28
N GLU A 164 -17.85 6.17 4.67
CA GLU A 164 -18.00 4.87 5.31
C GLU A 164 -16.64 4.21 5.57
N ALA A 165 -15.66 4.40 4.68
CA ALA A 165 -14.29 3.94 4.88
C ALA A 165 -13.61 4.63 6.07
N ALA A 166 -13.77 5.96 6.20
CA ALA A 166 -13.27 6.70 7.35
C ALA A 166 -13.92 6.23 8.66
N GLU A 167 -15.24 5.95 8.64
CA GLU A 167 -15.96 5.39 9.80
C GLU A 167 -15.47 3.98 10.14
N PHE A 168 -15.25 3.12 9.14
CA PHE A 168 -14.75 1.76 9.33
C PHE A 168 -13.35 1.73 9.94
N ILE A 169 -12.44 2.59 9.46
CA ILE A 169 -11.12 2.77 10.07
C ILE A 169 -11.28 3.31 11.49
N GLY A 170 -12.06 4.37 11.65
CA GLY A 170 -12.21 5.09 12.91
C GLY A 170 -12.76 4.23 14.04
N MET A 171 -13.78 3.39 13.77
CA MET A 171 -14.36 2.52 14.79
C MET A 171 -13.38 1.44 15.28
N GLN A 172 -12.49 0.96 14.43
CA GLN A 172 -11.45 0.01 14.81
C GLN A 172 -10.36 0.70 15.65
N LEU A 173 -9.86 1.87 15.20
CA LEU A 173 -8.89 2.67 15.96
C LEU A 173 -9.42 2.99 17.35
N GLU A 174 -10.68 3.45 17.48
CA GLU A 174 -11.34 3.75 18.75
C GLU A 174 -11.33 2.54 19.70
N ALA A 175 -11.56 1.34 19.16
CA ALA A 175 -11.59 0.11 19.95
C ALA A 175 -10.19 -0.38 20.34
N MET A 176 -9.22 -0.28 19.44
CA MET A 176 -7.84 -0.77 19.64
C MET A 176 -7.03 0.14 20.57
N TYR A 177 -7.18 1.46 20.45
CA TYR A 177 -6.33 2.44 21.13
C TYR A 177 -6.23 2.27 22.65
N PRO A 178 -7.32 2.08 23.40
CA PRO A 178 -7.25 1.93 24.85
C PRO A 178 -6.59 0.61 25.31
N VAL A 179 -6.51 -0.40 24.45
CA VAL A 179 -5.99 -1.75 24.80
C VAL A 179 -4.65 -2.08 24.15
N ARG A 180 -4.08 -1.18 23.34
CA ARG A 180 -2.90 -1.46 22.50
C ARG A 180 -1.59 -1.75 23.27
N GLY A 181 -1.51 -1.33 24.56
CA GLY A 181 -0.31 -1.57 25.36
C GLY A 181 0.95 -0.93 24.75
N ASP A 182 1.96 -1.75 24.53
CA ASP A 182 3.26 -1.32 23.97
C ASP A 182 3.26 -1.22 22.44
N ALA A 183 2.26 -1.76 21.75
CA ALA A 183 2.14 -1.60 20.31
C ALA A 183 1.75 -0.17 19.93
N ILE A 184 2.11 0.24 18.73
CA ILE A 184 1.56 1.44 18.09
C ILE A 184 0.45 1.05 17.12
N ILE A 185 -0.53 1.92 16.96
CA ILE A 185 -1.62 1.73 16.01
C ILE A 185 -1.82 2.95 15.13
N GLY A 186 -2.20 2.71 13.89
CA GLY A 186 -2.54 3.74 12.92
C GLY A 186 -3.29 3.15 11.72
N TYR A 187 -3.37 3.92 10.68
CA TYR A 187 -3.94 3.56 9.39
C TYR A 187 -3.06 4.15 8.29
N ASN A 188 -3.24 3.74 7.04
CA ASN A 188 -2.49 4.32 5.92
C ASN A 188 -3.40 4.96 4.86
N LEU A 189 -2.75 5.68 3.97
CA LEU A 189 -3.32 6.46 2.88
C LEU A 189 -2.57 6.12 1.60
N GLY A 190 -3.25 5.52 0.63
CA GLY A 190 -2.66 5.14 -0.66
C GLY A 190 -2.64 6.30 -1.65
N GLY A 191 -1.49 6.58 -2.25
CA GLY A 191 -1.33 7.54 -3.33
C GLY A 191 -1.97 8.90 -3.06
N LEU A 192 -2.64 9.45 -4.06
CA LEU A 192 -3.31 10.75 -3.95
C LEU A 192 -4.66 10.71 -3.21
N SER A 193 -5.18 9.53 -2.81
CA SER A 193 -6.37 9.43 -1.97
C SER A 193 -6.17 10.08 -0.60
N LEU A 194 -4.92 10.24 -0.18
CA LEU A 194 -4.55 10.96 1.05
C LEU A 194 -5.18 12.36 1.16
N LEU A 195 -5.39 13.04 0.02
CA LEU A 195 -5.98 14.38 -0.01
C LEU A 195 -7.48 14.38 0.32
N GLN A 196 -8.15 13.25 0.13
CA GLN A 196 -9.59 13.08 0.34
C GLN A 196 -9.88 12.42 1.70
N LEU A 197 -9.20 11.35 2.03
CA LEU A 197 -9.47 10.58 3.25
C LEU A 197 -8.94 11.28 4.51
N THR A 198 -7.79 11.97 4.44
CA THR A 198 -7.21 12.68 5.61
C THR A 198 -8.23 13.59 6.31
N PRO A 199 -8.97 14.49 5.62
CA PRO A 199 -9.94 15.35 6.30
C PRO A 199 -11.15 14.58 6.83
N LEU A 200 -11.55 13.47 6.22
CA LEU A 200 -12.68 12.65 6.66
C LEU A 200 -12.40 11.90 7.95
N MET A 201 -11.13 11.57 8.21
CA MET A 201 -10.74 10.94 9.48
C MET A 201 -10.94 11.84 10.71
N GLY A 202 -10.88 13.15 10.56
CA GLY A 202 -11.26 14.12 11.58
C GLY A 202 -10.80 13.78 13.00
N ASP A 203 -11.76 13.64 13.91
CA ASP A 203 -11.50 13.36 15.33
C ASP A 203 -10.94 11.95 15.59
N TYR A 204 -10.99 11.03 14.62
CA TYR A 204 -10.39 9.69 14.76
C TYR A 204 -8.86 9.74 14.90
N HIS A 205 -8.21 10.81 14.45
CA HIS A 205 -6.76 10.99 14.67
C HIS A 205 -6.35 10.92 16.15
N GLN A 206 -7.24 11.22 17.11
CA GLN A 206 -6.94 11.06 18.54
C GLN A 206 -6.70 9.60 18.95
N TYR A 207 -7.16 8.64 18.17
CA TYR A 207 -7.04 7.21 18.43
C TYR A 207 -5.95 6.53 17.61
N CYS A 208 -4.99 7.27 17.03
CA CYS A 208 -3.83 6.69 16.38
C CYS A 208 -2.53 7.27 16.90
N ASP A 209 -1.47 6.46 16.88
CA ASP A 209 -0.11 6.84 17.27
C ASP A 209 0.66 7.38 16.06
N TYR A 210 0.29 6.98 14.84
CA TYR A 210 0.90 7.41 13.56
C TYR A 210 -0.14 7.44 12.44
N VAL A 211 0.19 8.10 11.34
CA VAL A 211 -0.52 7.98 10.05
C VAL A 211 0.45 7.43 9.02
N GLY A 212 0.03 6.40 8.32
CA GLY A 212 0.79 5.75 7.25
C GLY A 212 0.56 6.43 5.89
N VAL A 213 1.54 6.33 5.00
CA VAL A 213 1.44 6.76 3.61
C VAL A 213 2.07 5.70 2.73
N ASP A 214 1.36 5.31 1.67
CA ASP A 214 1.87 4.45 0.61
C ASP A 214 2.04 5.29 -0.65
N MET A 215 3.21 5.18 -1.29
CA MET A 215 3.52 6.05 -2.42
C MET A 215 4.46 5.37 -3.43
N TYR A 216 4.02 5.33 -4.68
CA TYR A 216 4.72 4.69 -5.79
C TYR A 216 5.00 5.68 -6.91
N LEU A 217 5.74 6.75 -6.56
CA LEU A 217 6.07 7.83 -7.49
C LEU A 217 6.73 7.30 -8.76
N GLY A 218 6.22 7.75 -9.92
CA GLY A 218 6.75 7.35 -11.21
C GLY A 218 6.33 5.95 -11.68
N CYS A 219 5.61 5.19 -10.82
CA CYS A 219 5.01 3.90 -11.16
C CYS A 219 3.49 4.03 -11.28
N PHE A 220 2.78 4.29 -10.18
CA PHE A 220 1.33 4.52 -10.18
C PHE A 220 1.01 6.02 -10.15
N GLU A 221 1.70 6.81 -9.35
CA GLU A 221 1.55 8.28 -9.32
C GLU A 221 2.42 8.94 -10.40
N ASN A 222 2.06 8.73 -11.66
CA ASN A 222 2.84 9.21 -12.80
C ASN A 222 2.75 10.73 -13.05
N VAL A 223 1.85 11.43 -12.36
CA VAL A 223 1.74 12.90 -12.43
C VAL A 223 2.80 13.59 -11.56
N LEU A 224 3.38 12.87 -10.61
CA LEU A 224 4.43 13.34 -9.71
C LEU A 224 5.78 12.91 -10.29
N LYS A 225 6.53 13.84 -10.89
CA LYS A 225 7.76 13.54 -11.63
C LYS A 225 9.04 13.86 -10.86
N ASN A 226 8.93 14.59 -9.77
CA ASN A 226 10.07 14.95 -8.92
C ASN A 226 9.98 14.18 -7.61
N PRO A 227 11.00 13.39 -7.22
CA PRO A 227 11.00 12.65 -5.96
C PRO A 227 10.83 13.53 -4.71
N ASP A 228 11.23 14.80 -4.75
CA ASP A 228 11.00 15.76 -3.65
C ASP A 228 9.51 16.04 -3.37
N GLN A 229 8.61 15.69 -4.29
CA GLN A 229 7.18 15.83 -4.08
C GLN A 229 6.67 14.88 -2.99
N LEU A 230 7.34 13.76 -2.75
CA LEU A 230 7.07 12.89 -1.61
C LEU A 230 7.16 13.67 -0.29
N MET A 231 8.25 14.42 -0.09
CA MET A 231 8.45 15.20 1.16
C MET A 231 7.32 16.22 1.35
N THR A 232 6.83 16.80 0.25
CA THR A 232 5.70 17.74 0.29
C THR A 232 4.40 17.04 0.72
N LEU A 233 4.13 15.84 0.21
CA LEU A 233 2.96 15.05 0.59
C LEU A 233 3.03 14.58 2.05
N LEU A 234 4.18 14.10 2.50
CA LEU A 234 4.39 13.71 3.90
C LEU A 234 4.18 14.92 4.84
N SER A 235 4.72 16.09 4.47
CA SER A 235 4.48 17.34 5.21
C SER A 235 3.01 17.74 5.24
N PHE A 236 2.27 17.54 4.15
CA PHE A 236 0.83 17.78 4.10
C PHE A 236 0.09 16.88 5.11
N VAL A 237 0.35 15.58 5.10
CA VAL A 237 -0.27 14.63 6.04
C VAL A 237 0.08 15.02 7.47
N ARG A 238 1.36 15.27 7.78
CA ARG A 238 1.81 15.72 9.10
C ARG A 238 1.06 16.95 9.60
N LYS A 239 0.93 17.97 8.77
CA LYS A 239 0.26 19.22 9.14
C LYS A 239 -1.24 19.07 9.34
N ASN A 240 -1.89 18.19 8.59
CA ASN A 240 -3.33 18.00 8.69
C ASN A 240 -3.75 17.02 9.78
N THR A 241 -2.89 16.09 10.16
CA THR A 241 -3.19 15.07 11.18
C THR A 241 -2.55 15.37 12.53
N GLY A 242 -1.43 16.08 12.51
CA GLY A 242 -0.60 16.31 13.71
C GLY A 242 0.14 15.06 14.20
N LYS A 243 0.13 13.95 13.44
CA LYS A 243 0.69 12.66 13.86
C LYS A 243 2.05 12.37 13.23
N PRO A 244 2.91 11.57 13.89
CA PRO A 244 4.08 10.99 13.24
C PRO A 244 3.67 10.24 11.97
N ILE A 245 4.57 10.17 11.01
CA ILE A 245 4.34 9.50 9.73
C ILE A 245 5.18 8.23 9.65
N ILE A 246 4.59 7.15 9.14
CA ILE A 246 5.31 5.98 8.64
C ILE A 246 5.04 5.91 7.12
N LEU A 247 6.10 5.85 6.33
CA LEU A 247 5.97 5.49 4.92
C LEU A 247 5.77 3.98 4.86
N CYS A 248 4.49 3.54 4.86
CA CYS A 248 4.14 2.13 5.04
C CYS A 248 4.43 1.28 3.83
N GLU A 249 4.40 1.91 2.63
CA GLU A 249 4.90 1.32 1.41
C GLU A 249 5.58 2.40 0.57
N PHE A 250 6.78 2.09 0.13
CA PHE A 250 7.47 2.83 -0.90
C PHE A 250 8.14 1.85 -1.85
N GLY A 251 7.82 1.94 -3.12
CA GLY A 251 8.39 1.08 -4.14
C GLY A 251 8.72 1.83 -5.43
N TYR A 252 9.69 1.30 -6.16
CA TYR A 252 10.04 1.73 -7.49
C TYR A 252 10.44 0.52 -8.34
N ILE A 253 9.86 0.40 -9.52
CA ILE A 253 10.07 -0.77 -10.37
C ILE A 253 11.45 -0.71 -11.05
N GLY A 254 12.24 -1.76 -10.91
CA GLY A 254 13.55 -1.91 -11.53
C GLY A 254 13.54 -2.29 -13.01
N TYR A 255 12.37 -2.39 -13.66
CA TYR A 255 12.19 -2.65 -15.08
C TYR A 255 11.16 -1.67 -15.65
N GLY A 256 11.01 -1.55 -16.96
CA GLY A 256 9.89 -0.79 -17.48
C GLY A 256 10.15 -0.14 -18.81
N GLU A 257 10.09 -0.93 -19.87
CA GLU A 257 9.95 -0.39 -21.22
C GLU A 257 8.49 -0.55 -21.68
N PRO A 258 7.92 0.48 -22.33
CA PRO A 258 6.60 0.38 -22.95
C PRO A 258 6.59 -0.70 -24.02
N LYS A 259 5.49 -1.47 -24.11
CA LYS A 259 5.31 -2.42 -25.17
C LYS A 259 5.01 -1.72 -26.49
N THR A 260 5.52 -2.28 -27.56
CA THR A 260 5.18 -1.87 -28.93
C THR A 260 3.70 -2.19 -29.24
N GLU A 261 3.13 -1.51 -30.23
CA GLU A 261 1.77 -1.78 -30.71
C GLU A 261 1.56 -3.27 -31.10
N ALA A 262 2.60 -3.91 -31.68
CA ALA A 262 2.56 -5.32 -32.02
C ALA A 262 2.49 -6.24 -30.81
N GLU A 263 3.20 -5.91 -29.73
CA GLU A 263 3.17 -6.65 -28.47
C GLU A 263 1.85 -6.46 -27.74
N ARG A 264 1.32 -5.24 -27.67
CA ARG A 264 -0.02 -4.97 -27.12
C ARG A 264 -1.09 -5.77 -27.87
N LYS A 265 -1.04 -5.77 -29.22
CA LYS A 265 -1.95 -6.59 -30.03
C LYS A 265 -1.82 -8.07 -29.72
N ALA A 266 -0.61 -8.59 -29.58
CA ALA A 266 -0.39 -10.01 -29.26
C ALA A 266 -0.98 -10.38 -27.88
N ILE A 267 -0.96 -9.46 -26.92
CA ILE A 267 -1.62 -9.66 -25.62
C ILE A 267 -3.13 -9.71 -25.76
N LEU A 268 -3.74 -8.76 -26.48
CA LEU A 268 -5.18 -8.78 -26.73
C LEU A 268 -5.63 -10.07 -27.43
N GLN A 269 -4.82 -10.57 -28.36
CA GLN A 269 -5.10 -11.83 -29.05
C GLN A 269 -5.07 -13.06 -28.14
N LYS A 270 -4.29 -13.05 -27.04
CA LYS A 270 -4.38 -14.10 -26.00
C LYS A 270 -5.76 -14.14 -25.34
N TYR A 271 -6.40 -12.99 -25.25
CA TYR A 271 -7.76 -12.84 -24.68
C TYR A 271 -8.87 -12.91 -25.74
N GLY A 272 -8.52 -13.21 -27.01
CA GLY A 272 -9.49 -13.44 -28.09
C GLY A 272 -9.88 -12.19 -28.89
N PHE A 273 -9.13 -11.09 -28.80
CA PHE A 273 -9.45 -9.82 -29.46
C PHE A 273 -8.32 -9.34 -30.37
N ASP A 274 -8.67 -8.77 -31.52
CA ASP A 274 -7.69 -8.25 -32.47
C ASP A 274 -7.30 -6.78 -32.22
N SER A 275 -8.09 -6.06 -31.44
CA SER A 275 -7.84 -4.66 -31.10
C SER A 275 -8.48 -4.27 -29.77
N GLU A 276 -7.99 -3.17 -29.18
CA GLU A 276 -8.58 -2.57 -27.99
C GLU A 276 -10.01 -2.06 -28.25
N GLU A 277 -10.28 -1.52 -29.46
CA GLU A 277 -11.62 -1.08 -29.84
C GLU A 277 -12.63 -2.24 -29.79
N GLU A 278 -12.22 -3.42 -30.31
CA GLU A 278 -13.04 -4.63 -30.26
C GLU A 278 -13.26 -5.12 -28.82
N ALA A 279 -12.21 -5.11 -28.01
CA ALA A 279 -12.28 -5.49 -26.59
C ALA A 279 -13.21 -4.54 -25.80
N ARG A 280 -13.11 -3.23 -26.01
CA ARG A 280 -14.01 -2.24 -25.40
C ARG A 280 -15.47 -2.42 -25.82
N ALA A 281 -15.71 -2.75 -27.09
CA ALA A 281 -17.05 -3.01 -27.60
C ALA A 281 -17.70 -4.27 -26.99
N ASN A 282 -16.88 -5.22 -26.51
CA ASN A 282 -17.31 -6.49 -25.92
C ASN A 282 -16.67 -6.68 -24.53
N ILE A 283 -16.68 -5.65 -23.72
CA ILE A 283 -15.84 -5.55 -22.51
C ILE A 283 -16.06 -6.70 -21.51
N TRP A 284 -17.30 -7.14 -21.31
CA TRP A 284 -17.57 -8.25 -20.38
C TRP A 284 -17.12 -9.61 -20.91
N GLU A 285 -17.07 -9.79 -22.24
CA GLU A 285 -16.45 -10.96 -22.85
C GLU A 285 -14.92 -10.91 -22.68
N PHE A 286 -14.32 -9.73 -22.82
CA PHE A 286 -12.91 -9.51 -22.53
C PHE A 286 -12.59 -9.83 -21.07
N VAL A 287 -13.36 -9.29 -20.11
CA VAL A 287 -13.20 -9.55 -18.66
C VAL A 287 -13.29 -11.05 -18.38
N ASN A 288 -14.24 -11.77 -18.98
CA ASN A 288 -14.38 -13.21 -18.78
C ASN A 288 -13.17 -14.04 -19.27
N ASN A 289 -12.37 -13.48 -20.19
CA ASN A 289 -11.16 -14.13 -20.72
C ASN A 289 -9.89 -13.76 -19.94
N LEU A 290 -9.96 -12.84 -18.97
CA LEU A 290 -8.84 -12.48 -18.11
C LEU A 290 -8.49 -13.62 -17.12
N PRO A 291 -7.30 -13.61 -16.54
CA PRO A 291 -6.94 -14.48 -15.43
C PRO A 291 -7.98 -14.42 -14.29
N GLU A 292 -8.11 -15.53 -13.56
CA GLU A 292 -9.20 -15.75 -12.59
C GLU A 292 -9.27 -14.63 -11.55
N ASP A 293 -8.15 -14.32 -10.92
CA ASP A 293 -8.09 -13.31 -9.85
C ASP A 293 -8.55 -11.93 -10.34
N LEU A 294 -8.01 -11.48 -11.47
CA LEU A 294 -8.35 -10.18 -12.07
C LEU A 294 -9.82 -10.12 -12.56
N ARG A 295 -10.30 -11.23 -13.15
CA ARG A 295 -11.71 -11.37 -13.56
C ARG A 295 -12.65 -11.28 -12.36
N GLU A 296 -12.35 -12.00 -11.28
CA GLU A 296 -13.19 -12.03 -10.07
C GLU A 296 -13.23 -10.65 -9.41
N GLU A 297 -12.10 -9.97 -9.29
CA GLU A 297 -12.00 -8.63 -8.75
C GLU A 297 -12.84 -7.64 -9.56
N ILE A 298 -12.62 -7.55 -10.88
CA ILE A 298 -13.38 -6.62 -11.74
C ILE A 298 -14.88 -6.94 -11.72
N THR A 299 -15.25 -8.22 -11.69
CA THR A 299 -16.66 -8.62 -11.66
C THR A 299 -17.31 -8.28 -10.33
N ARG A 300 -16.62 -8.50 -9.20
CA ARG A 300 -17.10 -8.18 -7.87
C ARG A 300 -17.35 -6.67 -7.72
N ASP A 301 -16.37 -5.87 -8.10
CA ASP A 301 -16.33 -4.45 -7.73
C ASP A 301 -17.02 -3.53 -8.76
N TYR A 302 -17.15 -3.99 -10.01
CA TYR A 302 -17.60 -3.11 -11.11
C TYR A 302 -18.73 -3.69 -11.97
N SER A 303 -19.42 -4.77 -11.52
CA SER A 303 -20.51 -5.39 -12.29
C SER A 303 -21.73 -4.49 -12.48
N ASP A 304 -21.89 -3.46 -11.67
CA ASP A 304 -22.97 -2.46 -11.74
C ASP A 304 -22.62 -1.26 -12.65
N ARG A 305 -21.40 -1.18 -13.14
CA ARG A 305 -20.91 -0.10 -14.00
C ARG A 305 -21.31 -0.33 -15.46
N THR A 306 -21.37 0.78 -16.20
CA THR A 306 -21.60 0.69 -17.65
C THR A 306 -20.40 0.07 -18.38
N PRO A 307 -20.63 -0.58 -19.54
CA PRO A 307 -19.52 -1.12 -20.36
C PRO A 307 -18.43 -0.10 -20.70
N GLU A 308 -18.81 1.18 -20.90
CA GLU A 308 -17.86 2.25 -21.19
C GLU A 308 -16.99 2.57 -19.95
N GLU A 309 -17.58 2.62 -18.76
CA GLU A 309 -16.84 2.85 -17.51
C GLU A 309 -15.85 1.72 -17.22
N VAL A 310 -16.28 0.47 -17.38
CA VAL A 310 -15.40 -0.69 -17.21
C VAL A 310 -14.28 -0.70 -18.27
N GLY A 311 -14.57 -0.37 -19.52
CA GLY A 311 -13.57 -0.24 -20.57
C GLY A 311 -12.52 0.84 -20.27
N ASN A 312 -12.97 1.98 -19.72
CA ASN A 312 -12.05 3.05 -19.31
C ASN A 312 -11.19 2.64 -18.10
N LEU A 313 -11.77 1.93 -17.14
CA LEU A 313 -11.06 1.40 -15.98
C LEU A 313 -9.94 0.44 -16.42
N ILE A 314 -10.24 -0.47 -17.33
CA ILE A 314 -9.34 -1.52 -17.80
C ILE A 314 -8.21 -0.96 -18.68
N PHE A 315 -8.51 -0.07 -19.62
CA PHE A 315 -7.55 0.35 -20.63
C PHE A 315 -6.93 1.74 -20.42
N ASP A 316 -7.58 2.61 -19.66
CA ASP A 316 -7.12 3.98 -19.38
C ASP A 316 -6.91 4.26 -17.89
N GLY A 317 -7.31 3.34 -17.02
CA GLY A 317 -7.34 3.49 -15.57
C GLY A 317 -6.41 2.52 -14.84
N GLU A 318 -6.90 2.08 -13.71
CA GLU A 318 -6.16 1.32 -12.70
C GLU A 318 -5.56 0.00 -13.22
N TYR A 319 -6.28 -0.71 -14.11
CA TYR A 319 -5.85 -2.00 -14.61
C TYR A 319 -5.01 -1.95 -15.90
N SER A 320 -4.82 -0.78 -16.50
CA SER A 320 -4.14 -0.68 -17.79
C SER A 320 -2.73 -1.27 -17.80
N ASN A 321 -1.98 -1.05 -16.72
CA ASN A 321 -0.64 -1.58 -16.56
C ASN A 321 -0.64 -3.11 -16.47
N HIS A 322 -1.62 -3.69 -15.75
CA HIS A 322 -1.78 -5.13 -15.60
C HIS A 322 -2.18 -5.82 -16.91
N ILE A 323 -3.08 -5.21 -17.69
CA ILE A 323 -3.52 -5.79 -18.97
C ILE A 323 -2.35 -5.92 -19.95
N TYR A 324 -1.55 -4.88 -20.10
CA TYR A 324 -0.43 -4.89 -21.05
C TYR A 324 0.90 -5.30 -20.42
N CYS A 325 0.97 -5.43 -19.10
CA CYS A 325 2.19 -5.73 -18.36
C CYS A 325 3.34 -4.80 -18.77
N GLU A 326 3.08 -3.49 -18.69
CA GLU A 326 4.03 -2.45 -19.11
C GLU A 326 3.94 -1.23 -18.22
N LEU A 327 5.00 -0.43 -18.23
CA LEU A 327 4.95 0.97 -17.82
C LEU A 327 4.82 1.83 -19.08
N PRO A 328 3.71 2.57 -19.26
CA PRO A 328 3.50 3.39 -20.44
C PRO A 328 4.54 4.50 -20.60
N ASP A 329 4.67 5.01 -21.85
CA ASP A 329 5.50 6.18 -22.12
C ASP A 329 5.20 7.34 -21.18
N GLY A 330 6.25 7.95 -20.64
CA GLY A 330 6.16 9.09 -19.72
C GLY A 330 6.00 8.69 -18.25
N TYR A 331 5.97 7.42 -17.91
CA TYR A 331 6.16 6.95 -16.54
C TYR A 331 7.62 7.14 -16.11
N GLY A 332 7.86 7.13 -14.78
CA GLY A 332 9.18 7.36 -14.22
C GLY A 332 9.38 8.75 -13.64
N LEU A 333 10.44 8.91 -12.88
CA LEU A 333 10.84 10.13 -12.21
C LEU A 333 11.99 10.80 -12.97
N TYR A 334 12.06 12.11 -12.89
CA TYR A 334 13.20 12.84 -13.47
C TYR A 334 14.51 12.44 -12.80
N GLY A 335 15.43 11.90 -13.60
CA GLY A 335 16.76 11.47 -13.15
C GLY A 335 16.84 10.03 -12.65
N TYR A 336 15.74 9.30 -12.64
CA TYR A 336 15.70 7.89 -12.24
C TYR A 336 15.01 7.05 -13.30
N GLU A 337 15.77 6.13 -13.89
CA GLU A 337 15.25 5.22 -14.91
C GLU A 337 14.65 3.97 -14.24
N HIS A 338 13.70 3.32 -14.91
CA HIS A 338 13.18 2.01 -14.49
C HIS A 338 14.19 0.91 -14.84
N THR A 339 15.29 0.90 -14.10
CA THR A 339 16.38 -0.10 -14.17
C THR A 339 16.76 -0.51 -12.75
N PRO A 340 17.42 -1.66 -12.53
CA PRO A 340 17.91 -2.04 -11.21
C PRO A 340 18.80 -0.98 -10.56
N GLU A 341 19.61 -0.27 -11.36
CA GLU A 341 20.48 0.81 -10.91
C GLU A 341 19.66 2.07 -10.55
N GLY A 342 18.69 2.46 -11.38
CA GLY A 342 17.81 3.60 -11.12
C GLY A 342 16.90 3.37 -9.90
N GLN A 343 16.43 2.14 -9.68
CA GLN A 343 15.74 1.73 -8.45
C GLN A 343 16.63 1.96 -7.22
N ALA A 344 17.89 1.51 -7.28
CA ALA A 344 18.85 1.65 -6.19
C ALA A 344 19.18 3.12 -5.90
N GLU A 345 19.42 3.93 -6.93
CA GLU A 345 19.72 5.35 -6.81
C GLU A 345 18.55 6.11 -6.17
N LEU A 346 17.31 5.77 -6.55
CA LEU A 346 16.12 6.37 -5.94
C LEU A 346 15.96 5.96 -4.48
N TYR A 347 16.20 4.69 -4.15
CA TYR A 347 16.10 4.23 -2.76
C TYR A 347 17.15 4.91 -1.87
N ASP A 348 18.41 5.01 -2.32
CA ASP A 348 19.47 5.74 -1.58
C ASP A 348 19.03 7.20 -1.31
N TYR A 349 18.48 7.87 -2.33
CA TYR A 349 17.99 9.24 -2.23
C TYR A 349 16.80 9.38 -1.27
N ILE A 350 15.77 8.55 -1.41
CA ILE A 350 14.55 8.67 -0.62
C ILE A 350 14.79 8.29 0.84
N ILE A 351 15.56 7.23 1.11
CA ILE A 351 15.89 6.83 2.49
C ILE A 351 16.63 7.96 3.20
N GLU A 352 17.64 8.58 2.54
CA GLU A 352 18.35 9.72 3.11
C GLU A 352 17.40 10.88 3.44
N LYS A 353 16.50 11.24 2.51
CA LYS A 353 15.57 12.36 2.70
C LYS A 353 14.57 12.09 3.81
N VAL A 354 13.96 10.89 3.81
CA VAL A 354 12.92 10.50 4.77
C VAL A 354 13.49 10.42 6.19
N ARG A 355 14.69 9.85 6.37
CA ARG A 355 15.37 9.77 7.68
C ARG A 355 15.76 11.15 8.24
N ASN A 356 15.85 12.18 7.42
CA ASN A 356 16.13 13.55 7.85
C ASN A 356 14.85 14.36 8.20
N LEU A 357 13.66 13.74 8.11
CA LEU A 357 12.41 14.38 8.53
C LEU A 357 12.08 13.94 9.97
N ASP A 358 12.13 14.87 10.89
CA ASP A 358 11.94 14.65 12.33
C ASP A 358 10.54 14.12 12.73
N TYR A 359 9.59 14.15 11.81
CA TYR A 359 8.24 13.65 11.98
C TYR A 359 7.98 12.30 11.27
N VAL A 360 8.95 11.78 10.52
CA VAL A 360 8.85 10.46 9.91
C VAL A 360 9.62 9.46 10.77
N ILE A 361 8.88 8.56 11.39
CA ILE A 361 9.41 7.59 12.36
C ILE A 361 9.72 6.22 11.75
N GLY A 362 9.51 6.04 10.45
CA GLY A 362 9.83 4.77 9.79
C GLY A 362 9.40 4.70 8.35
N MET A 363 9.90 3.67 7.69
CA MET A 363 9.48 3.29 6.35
C MET A 363 9.55 1.78 6.13
N CYS A 364 8.67 1.27 5.27
CA CYS A 364 8.71 -0.08 4.73
C CYS A 364 8.85 0.01 3.21
N LEU A 365 9.75 -0.79 2.66
CA LEU A 365 9.97 -0.85 1.22
C LEU A 365 9.12 -1.96 0.60
N TYR A 366 8.52 -1.68 -0.51
CA TYR A 366 7.78 -2.66 -1.30
C TYR A 366 8.63 -3.12 -2.48
N CYS A 367 9.09 -4.38 -2.50
CA CYS A 367 8.98 -5.41 -1.51
C CYS A 367 10.34 -6.16 -1.35
N TRP A 368 10.36 -7.28 -0.60
CA TRP A 368 11.61 -8.02 -0.40
C TRP A 368 12.13 -8.69 -1.67
N ALA A 369 11.29 -9.51 -2.33
CA ALA A 369 11.70 -10.29 -3.49
C ALA A 369 10.85 -9.96 -4.72
N ASP A 370 11.47 -10.01 -5.89
CA ASP A 370 10.73 -10.04 -7.15
C ASP A 370 9.86 -11.31 -7.19
N SER A 371 8.63 -11.18 -7.67
CA SER A 371 7.79 -12.35 -7.94
C SER A 371 8.41 -13.24 -9.02
N ASP A 372 8.24 -14.56 -8.91
CA ASP A 372 8.77 -15.52 -9.89
C ASP A 372 8.18 -15.32 -11.29
N SER A 373 6.93 -14.89 -11.34
CA SER A 373 6.23 -14.60 -12.60
C SER A 373 5.02 -13.70 -12.35
N CYS A 374 4.70 -12.88 -13.34
CA CYS A 374 3.48 -12.10 -13.35
C CYS A 374 2.26 -13.02 -13.51
N TYR A 375 1.25 -12.85 -12.67
CA TYR A 375 0.01 -13.64 -12.76
C TYR A 375 -0.80 -13.32 -14.03
N VAL A 376 -0.60 -12.16 -14.65
CA VAL A 376 -1.27 -11.76 -15.90
C VAL A 376 -0.56 -12.29 -17.13
N CYS A 377 0.75 -12.01 -17.29
CA CYS A 377 1.48 -12.38 -18.52
C CYS A 377 2.34 -13.64 -18.40
N GLY A 378 2.58 -14.14 -17.19
CA GLY A 378 3.41 -15.32 -16.91
C GLY A 378 4.92 -15.11 -17.11
N GLN A 379 5.38 -13.87 -17.33
CA GLN A 379 6.79 -13.55 -17.55
C GLN A 379 7.46 -13.22 -16.21
N SER A 380 8.74 -13.58 -16.10
CA SER A 380 9.56 -13.34 -14.89
C SER A 380 10.23 -11.96 -14.89
N ASP A 381 10.04 -11.16 -15.93
CA ASP A 381 10.58 -9.81 -16.11
C ASP A 381 9.46 -8.77 -16.38
N CYS A 382 8.25 -9.06 -15.94
CA CYS A 382 7.13 -8.13 -16.05
C CYS A 382 7.33 -6.93 -15.12
N PRO A 383 7.33 -5.69 -15.63
CA PRO A 383 7.57 -4.51 -14.81
C PRO A 383 6.51 -4.28 -13.73
N VAL A 384 5.31 -4.84 -13.90
CA VAL A 384 4.21 -4.60 -12.96
C VAL A 384 4.31 -5.46 -11.71
N GLU A 385 4.73 -6.73 -11.86
CA GLU A 385 4.67 -7.70 -10.76
C GLU A 385 6.05 -8.19 -10.29
N THR A 386 7.09 -8.09 -11.12
CA THR A 386 8.35 -8.77 -10.82
C THR A 386 9.52 -7.84 -10.52
N GLY A 387 9.38 -6.55 -10.74
CA GLY A 387 10.48 -5.58 -10.64
C GLY A 387 10.63 -4.83 -9.32
N TRP A 388 9.83 -5.12 -8.32
CA TRP A 388 9.77 -4.38 -7.06
C TRP A 388 10.83 -4.76 -6.04
N GLY A 389 11.29 -6.02 -6.08
CA GLY A 389 12.10 -6.63 -5.04
C GLY A 389 13.45 -5.97 -4.80
N LEU A 390 13.93 -6.13 -3.57
CA LEU A 390 15.33 -5.88 -3.19
C LEU A 390 16.23 -7.03 -3.63
N VAL A 391 15.68 -8.23 -3.68
CA VAL A 391 16.32 -9.43 -4.23
C VAL A 391 15.53 -9.91 -5.46
N ASP A 392 16.17 -10.67 -6.34
CA ASP A 392 15.47 -11.32 -7.45
C ASP A 392 14.62 -12.50 -6.95
N GLY A 393 13.78 -13.09 -7.81
CA GLY A 393 12.92 -14.22 -7.47
C GLY A 393 13.67 -15.51 -7.05
N LYS A 394 15.01 -15.48 -7.01
CA LYS A 394 15.86 -16.56 -6.49
C LYS A 394 16.58 -16.17 -5.21
N GLY A 395 16.24 -15.04 -4.62
CA GLY A 395 16.85 -14.54 -3.39
C GLY A 395 18.21 -13.87 -3.58
N LYS A 396 18.64 -13.58 -4.83
CA LYS A 396 19.91 -12.91 -5.07
C LYS A 396 19.77 -11.39 -4.94
N PRO A 397 20.61 -10.72 -4.11
CA PRO A 397 20.60 -9.27 -3.96
C PRO A 397 20.71 -8.50 -5.27
N LYS A 398 19.81 -7.54 -5.47
CA LYS A 398 19.84 -6.54 -6.54
C LYS A 398 20.58 -5.28 -6.07
N PRO A 399 20.92 -4.32 -6.95
CA PRO A 399 21.52 -3.04 -6.54
C PRO A 399 20.72 -2.33 -5.43
N ALA A 400 19.38 -2.40 -5.48
CA ALA A 400 18.50 -1.83 -4.47
C ALA A 400 18.71 -2.39 -3.06
N TYR A 401 19.05 -3.68 -2.92
CA TYR A 401 19.39 -4.30 -1.65
C TYR A 401 20.55 -3.58 -0.95
N TYR A 402 21.60 -3.27 -1.69
CA TYR A 402 22.79 -2.60 -1.13
C TYR A 402 22.52 -1.12 -0.81
N ALA A 403 21.66 -0.46 -1.57
CA ALA A 403 21.22 0.89 -1.24
C ALA A 403 20.42 0.91 0.09
N VAL A 404 19.54 -0.07 0.29
CA VAL A 404 18.79 -0.23 1.54
C VAL A 404 19.70 -0.60 2.71
N GLN A 405 20.61 -1.56 2.53
CA GLN A 405 21.60 -1.95 3.54
C GLN A 405 22.35 -0.72 4.06
N LYS A 406 22.90 0.10 3.15
CA LYS A 406 23.57 1.36 3.49
C LYS A 406 22.65 2.38 4.14
N GLY A 407 21.47 2.58 3.58
CA GLY A 407 20.49 3.58 4.03
C GLY A 407 19.90 3.25 5.41
N PHE A 408 19.87 1.97 5.80
CA PHE A 408 19.39 1.51 7.10
C PHE A 408 20.51 1.30 8.15
N GLU A 409 21.77 1.61 7.82
CA GLU A 409 22.84 1.71 8.83
C GLU A 409 22.50 2.81 9.87
N ASP A 410 22.92 2.59 11.13
CA ASP A 410 22.71 3.54 12.25
C ASP A 410 23.66 4.73 12.21
#